data_18922092082290268aa4af1be3c8a37c
#
_entry.id   18922092082290268aa4af1be3c8a37c
#
_cell.length_a   1.000
_cell.length_b   1.000
_cell.length_c   1.000
_cell.angle_alpha   90.00
_cell.angle_beta   90.00
_cell.angle_gamma   90.00
#
_symmetry.space_group_name_H-M   'P 1'
#
loop_
_entity.id
_entity.type
_entity.pdbx_description
1 polymer ?
#
loop_
_entity_poly.entity_id
_entity_poly.type
_entity_poly.pdbx_seq_one_letter_code
_entity_poly.pdbx_strand_id
1 'polypeptide(L)'
;MNINELLKQKNITKYKLSKMSGIPQTTVIDICSGKAKIEKCSADTLYKIAKALDVSMETLVEDAMEYRAAFDVYKSNICHLVKDMGDMDFIIETLETDKIRKLYQKRWYPESLYMLAMVDYLSRENDLPVCSDYDDIRSSRLKEPIYPAGVLTICAALKSDEPKTESINEAIPEFMRFNIVESEVRNVV
;
A
#
# COMPACT_ATOMS: atom_id res chain seq x y z
N MET A 1 3.97 3.07 -12.47
CA MET A 1 3.49 2.65 -13.84
C MET A 1 4.45 1.62 -14.40
N ASN A 2 3.98 0.40 -14.70
CA ASN A 2 4.88 -0.67 -15.13
C ASN A 2 5.31 -0.56 -16.60
N ILE A 3 6.40 -1.26 -16.96
CA ILE A 3 6.98 -1.19 -18.32
C ILE A 3 5.98 -1.56 -19.44
N ASN A 4 5.03 -2.47 -19.19
CA ASN A 4 4.04 -2.86 -20.20
C ASN A 4 3.00 -1.75 -20.43
N GLU A 5 2.65 -0.99 -19.40
CA GLU A 5 1.78 0.18 -19.50
C GLU A 5 2.46 1.30 -20.30
N LEU A 6 3.76 1.56 -20.02
CA LEU A 6 4.56 2.51 -20.78
C LEU A 6 4.62 2.16 -22.27
N LEU A 7 4.84 0.88 -22.57
CA LEU A 7 4.85 0.39 -23.95
C LEU A 7 3.52 0.61 -24.66
N LYS A 8 2.40 0.35 -23.97
CA LYS A 8 1.04 0.59 -24.49
C LYS A 8 0.79 2.06 -24.75
N GLN A 9 1.07 2.92 -23.77
CA GLN A 9 0.88 4.38 -23.90
C GLN A 9 1.66 4.98 -25.06
N LYS A 10 2.91 4.55 -25.22
CA LYS A 10 3.81 5.06 -26.28
C LYS A 10 3.64 4.32 -27.62
N ASN A 11 2.76 3.34 -27.68
CA ASN A 11 2.53 2.50 -28.87
C ASN A 11 3.81 1.85 -29.39
N ILE A 12 4.65 1.34 -28.48
CA ILE A 12 5.94 0.71 -28.76
C ILE A 12 5.83 -0.80 -28.49
N THR A 13 6.22 -1.61 -29.46
CA THR A 13 6.32 -3.07 -29.27
C THR A 13 7.61 -3.46 -28.56
N LYS A 14 7.64 -4.63 -27.92
CA LYS A 14 8.85 -5.19 -27.28
C LYS A 14 10.03 -5.30 -28.29
N TYR A 15 9.74 -5.66 -29.53
CA TYR A 15 10.75 -5.70 -30.59
C TYR A 15 11.31 -4.30 -30.89
N LYS A 16 10.42 -3.30 -31.03
CA LYS A 16 10.84 -1.92 -31.29
C LYS A 16 11.67 -1.38 -30.12
N LEU A 17 11.28 -1.67 -28.86
CA LEU A 17 12.07 -1.31 -27.70
C LEU A 17 13.46 -1.92 -27.72
N SER A 18 13.59 -3.22 -28.07
CA SER A 18 14.91 -3.87 -28.22
C SER A 18 15.79 -3.16 -29.23
N LYS A 19 15.23 -2.79 -30.39
CA LYS A 19 15.99 -2.06 -31.43
C LYS A 19 16.39 -0.66 -31.00
N MET A 20 15.49 0.07 -30.34
CA MET A 20 15.77 1.46 -29.90
C MET A 20 16.78 1.51 -28.75
N SER A 21 16.67 0.56 -27.80
CA SER A 21 17.54 0.52 -26.62
C SER A 21 18.87 -0.19 -26.86
N GLY A 22 18.99 -0.98 -27.94
CA GLY A 22 20.15 -1.84 -28.17
C GLY A 22 20.26 -3.03 -27.21
N ILE A 23 19.18 -3.34 -26.49
CA ILE A 23 19.14 -4.46 -25.53
C ILE A 23 18.64 -5.71 -26.29
N PRO A 24 19.20 -6.92 -26.02
CA PRO A 24 18.71 -8.15 -26.61
C PRO A 24 17.20 -8.34 -26.41
N GLN A 25 16.51 -8.80 -27.45
CA GLN A 25 15.06 -8.98 -27.42
C GLN A 25 14.62 -9.95 -26.31
N THR A 26 15.41 -10.98 -26.04
CA THR A 26 15.17 -11.93 -24.94
C THR A 26 15.13 -11.23 -23.59
N THR A 27 16.08 -10.34 -23.33
CA THR A 27 16.13 -9.54 -22.09
C THR A 27 14.90 -8.64 -21.97
N VAL A 28 14.49 -7.96 -23.03
CA VAL A 28 13.27 -7.13 -23.03
C VAL A 28 12.03 -7.98 -22.76
N ILE A 29 11.93 -9.17 -23.36
CA ILE A 29 10.81 -10.09 -23.11
C ILE A 29 10.81 -10.56 -21.67
N ASP A 30 11.97 -10.95 -21.13
CA ASP A 30 12.09 -11.42 -19.73
C ASP A 30 11.70 -10.33 -18.73
N ILE A 31 12.09 -9.07 -18.96
CA ILE A 31 11.66 -7.92 -18.13
C ILE A 31 10.14 -7.71 -18.24
N CYS A 32 9.61 -7.66 -19.47
CA CYS A 32 8.19 -7.43 -19.69
C CYS A 32 7.29 -8.58 -19.20
N SER A 33 7.81 -9.79 -19.09
CA SER A 33 7.07 -10.95 -18.54
C SER A 33 7.23 -11.11 -17.02
N GLY A 34 8.08 -10.29 -16.39
CA GLY A 34 8.39 -10.39 -14.96
C GLY A 34 9.35 -11.53 -14.60
N LYS A 35 9.88 -12.26 -15.60
CA LYS A 35 10.90 -13.29 -15.38
C LYS A 35 12.24 -12.67 -14.94
N ALA A 36 12.61 -11.55 -15.52
CA ALA A 36 13.68 -10.70 -15.02
C ALA A 36 13.07 -9.49 -14.32
N LYS A 37 13.46 -9.27 -13.06
CA LYS A 37 13.00 -8.15 -12.26
C LYS A 37 13.73 -6.87 -12.69
N ILE A 38 12.97 -5.83 -13.05
CA ILE A 38 13.54 -4.58 -13.56
C ILE A 38 14.45 -3.90 -12.54
N GLU A 39 14.09 -3.92 -11.26
CA GLU A 39 14.87 -3.36 -10.16
C GLU A 39 16.20 -4.10 -9.90
N LYS A 40 16.38 -5.26 -10.50
CA LYS A 40 17.63 -6.05 -10.44
C LYS A 40 18.46 -5.97 -11.72
N CYS A 41 18.01 -5.20 -12.71
CA CYS A 41 18.77 -4.95 -13.92
C CYS A 41 19.98 -4.04 -13.64
N SER A 42 21.00 -4.15 -14.47
CA SER A 42 22.13 -3.21 -14.39
C SER A 42 21.68 -1.78 -14.69
N ALA A 43 22.38 -0.80 -14.12
CA ALA A 43 22.13 0.61 -14.40
C ALA A 43 22.21 0.94 -15.90
N ASP A 44 23.12 0.29 -16.65
CA ASP A 44 23.24 0.42 -18.10
C ASP A 44 21.97 -0.04 -18.83
N THR A 45 21.40 -1.17 -18.41
CA THR A 45 20.14 -1.68 -18.97
C THR A 45 18.97 -0.72 -18.67
N LEU A 46 18.86 -0.27 -17.44
CA LEU A 46 17.82 0.69 -17.02
C LEU A 46 17.95 2.00 -17.81
N TYR A 47 19.16 2.54 -17.90
CA TYR A 47 19.43 3.78 -18.64
C TYR A 47 19.03 3.66 -20.12
N LYS A 48 19.40 2.55 -20.78
CA LYS A 48 19.06 2.31 -22.19
C LYS A 48 17.55 2.20 -22.42
N ILE A 49 16.83 1.52 -21.53
CA ILE A 49 15.35 1.42 -21.58
C ILE A 49 14.72 2.78 -21.35
N ALA A 50 15.12 3.49 -20.30
CA ALA A 50 14.63 4.81 -19.94
C ALA A 50 14.79 5.79 -21.11
N LYS A 51 15.99 5.85 -21.69
CA LYS A 51 16.30 6.67 -22.85
C LYS A 51 15.47 6.30 -24.09
N ALA A 52 15.29 5.00 -24.36
CA ALA A 52 14.49 4.53 -25.49
C ALA A 52 12.99 4.83 -25.32
N LEU A 53 12.50 4.87 -24.09
CA LEU A 53 11.12 5.20 -23.77
C LEU A 53 10.90 6.68 -23.45
N ASP A 54 11.96 7.50 -23.44
CA ASP A 54 11.90 8.91 -23.07
C ASP A 54 11.19 9.12 -21.73
N VAL A 55 11.72 8.45 -20.70
CA VAL A 55 11.32 8.55 -19.29
C VAL A 55 12.54 8.56 -18.39
N SER A 56 12.41 8.89 -17.12
CA SER A 56 13.50 8.76 -16.15
C SER A 56 13.74 7.30 -15.74
N MET A 57 14.92 6.98 -15.23
CA MET A 57 15.19 5.64 -14.67
C MET A 57 14.31 5.37 -13.46
N GLU A 58 14.06 6.38 -12.66
CA GLU A 58 13.18 6.35 -11.49
C GLU A 58 11.79 5.90 -11.87
N THR A 59 11.22 6.46 -12.94
CA THR A 59 9.89 6.08 -13.47
C THR A 59 9.78 4.59 -13.80
N LEU A 60 10.90 3.98 -14.27
CA LEU A 60 10.92 2.55 -14.61
C LEU A 60 10.94 1.65 -13.38
N VAL A 61 11.56 2.08 -12.30
CA VAL A 61 11.79 1.26 -11.11
C VAL A 61 10.88 1.61 -9.94
N GLU A 62 10.19 2.75 -9.99
CA GLU A 62 9.36 3.28 -8.91
C GLU A 62 8.34 2.25 -8.41
N ASP A 63 7.57 1.64 -9.32
CA ASP A 63 6.60 0.60 -8.95
C ASP A 63 7.25 -0.67 -8.38
N ALA A 64 8.50 -0.96 -8.78
CA ALA A 64 9.23 -2.16 -8.36
C ALA A 64 10.03 -1.95 -7.08
N MET A 65 10.40 -0.69 -6.80
CA MET A 65 11.14 -0.27 -5.62
C MET A 65 10.23 0.35 -4.55
N GLU A 66 8.91 0.20 -4.69
CA GLU A 66 7.97 0.71 -3.69
C GLU A 66 8.36 0.18 -2.30
N TYR A 67 8.91 1.09 -1.50
CA TYR A 67 9.35 0.76 -0.16
C TYR A 67 8.14 0.50 0.73
N ARG A 68 8.01 -0.74 1.21
CA ARG A 68 7.03 -1.06 2.24
C ARG A 68 7.57 -0.59 3.60
N ALA A 69 7.05 0.52 4.08
CA ALA A 69 7.37 1.01 5.41
C ALA A 69 6.98 -0.01 6.50
N ALA A 70 7.60 0.07 7.66
CA ALA A 70 7.11 -0.66 8.83
C ALA A 70 5.65 -0.25 9.09
N PHE A 71 4.83 -1.20 9.53
CA PHE A 71 3.39 -0.97 9.67
C PHE A 71 3.03 0.19 10.61
N ASP A 72 3.79 0.39 11.69
CA ASP A 72 3.59 1.52 12.59
C ASP A 72 3.86 2.87 11.91
N VAL A 73 4.88 2.94 11.06
CA VAL A 73 5.17 4.14 10.24
C VAL A 73 4.05 4.37 9.23
N TYR A 74 3.53 3.30 8.61
CA TYR A 74 2.40 3.39 7.70
C TYR A 74 1.16 3.94 8.41
N LYS A 75 0.81 3.41 9.59
CA LYS A 75 -0.31 3.90 10.41
C LYS A 75 -0.18 5.39 10.72
N SER A 76 0.99 5.78 11.22
CA SER A 76 1.27 7.18 11.55
C SER A 76 1.08 8.08 10.31
N ASN A 77 1.61 7.68 9.16
CA ASN A 77 1.46 8.45 7.92
C ASN A 77 -0.01 8.59 7.49
N ILE A 78 -0.82 7.53 7.65
CA ILE A 78 -2.27 7.60 7.34
C ILE A 78 -2.99 8.55 8.30
N CYS A 79 -2.69 8.50 9.60
CA CYS A 79 -3.29 9.42 10.57
C CYS A 79 -2.91 10.88 10.28
N HIS A 80 -1.65 11.16 9.95
CA HIS A 80 -1.22 12.50 9.53
C HIS A 80 -1.93 12.93 8.24
N LEU A 81 -2.05 12.05 7.26
CA LEU A 81 -2.73 12.35 6.01
C LEU A 81 -4.20 12.71 6.24
N VAL A 82 -4.93 11.98 7.10
CA VAL A 82 -6.31 12.32 7.50
C VAL A 82 -6.36 13.69 8.18
N LYS A 83 -5.41 13.98 9.06
CA LYS A 83 -5.33 15.29 9.75
C LYS A 83 -5.10 16.45 8.77
N ASP A 84 -4.22 16.26 7.79
CA ASP A 84 -3.82 17.31 6.86
C ASP A 84 -4.86 17.56 5.78
N MET A 85 -5.50 16.51 5.25
CA MET A 85 -6.49 16.60 4.18
C MET A 85 -7.92 16.85 4.70
N GLY A 86 -8.22 16.36 5.90
CA GLY A 86 -9.58 16.23 6.40
C GLY A 86 -10.27 14.94 5.95
N ASP A 87 -11.30 14.56 6.71
CA ASP A 87 -11.98 13.26 6.58
C ASP A 87 -12.54 13.02 5.17
N MET A 88 -13.23 14.02 4.62
CA MET A 88 -13.94 13.91 3.33
C MET A 88 -12.98 13.73 2.17
N ASP A 89 -11.95 14.56 2.10
CA ASP A 89 -10.97 14.52 1.01
C ASP A 89 -10.15 13.23 1.07
N PHE A 90 -9.82 12.76 2.29
CA PHE A 90 -9.15 11.46 2.48
C PHE A 90 -10.00 10.29 1.96
N ILE A 91 -11.30 10.26 2.29
CA ILE A 91 -12.22 9.22 1.81
C ILE A 91 -12.28 9.26 0.28
N ILE A 92 -12.55 10.43 -0.30
CA ILE A 92 -12.70 10.60 -1.76
C ILE A 92 -11.42 10.13 -2.47
N GLU A 93 -10.25 10.65 -2.09
CA GLU A 93 -8.97 10.27 -2.72
C GLU A 93 -8.68 8.77 -2.60
N THR A 94 -8.93 8.20 -1.42
CA THR A 94 -8.70 6.77 -1.20
C THR A 94 -9.56 5.89 -2.10
N LEU A 95 -10.83 6.26 -2.27
CA LEU A 95 -11.79 5.52 -3.11
C LEU A 95 -11.50 5.73 -4.60
N GLU A 96 -11.27 6.97 -5.06
CA GLU A 96 -10.97 7.28 -6.45
C GLU A 96 -9.66 6.62 -6.94
N THR A 97 -8.66 6.56 -6.08
CA THR A 97 -7.38 5.94 -6.42
C THR A 97 -7.37 4.41 -6.29
N ASP A 98 -8.44 3.82 -5.75
CA ASP A 98 -8.54 2.38 -5.44
C ASP A 98 -7.32 1.84 -4.66
N LYS A 99 -6.80 2.65 -3.73
CA LYS A 99 -5.57 2.38 -2.99
C LYS A 99 -5.70 1.14 -2.10
N ILE A 100 -6.88 0.92 -1.53
CA ILE A 100 -7.19 -0.25 -0.68
C ILE A 100 -6.98 -1.55 -1.47
N ARG A 101 -7.60 -1.67 -2.64
CA ARG A 101 -7.50 -2.87 -3.47
C ARG A 101 -6.11 -3.07 -4.04
N LYS A 102 -5.44 -2.00 -4.43
CA LYS A 102 -4.04 -2.04 -4.89
C LYS A 102 -3.10 -2.62 -3.82
N LEU A 103 -3.24 -2.21 -2.57
CA LEU A 103 -2.49 -2.76 -1.44
C LEU A 103 -2.83 -4.24 -1.20
N TYR A 104 -4.12 -4.59 -1.27
CA TYR A 104 -4.57 -5.97 -1.10
C TYR A 104 -4.00 -6.91 -2.17
N GLN A 105 -3.99 -6.49 -3.43
CA GLN A 105 -3.40 -7.24 -4.55
C GLN A 105 -1.88 -7.43 -4.40
N LYS A 106 -1.17 -6.46 -3.79
CA LYS A 106 0.24 -6.57 -3.41
C LYS A 106 0.47 -7.51 -2.22
N ARG A 107 -0.57 -8.05 -1.62
CA ARG A 107 -0.53 -8.84 -0.38
C ARG A 107 -0.02 -8.05 0.83
N TRP A 108 -0.16 -6.75 0.81
CA TRP A 108 0.10 -5.87 1.94
C TRP A 108 -1.18 -5.78 2.77
N TYR A 109 -1.56 -6.94 3.34
CA TYR A 109 -2.85 -7.07 4.02
C TYR A 109 -3.01 -6.14 5.22
N PRO A 110 -2.04 -6.01 6.15
CA PRO A 110 -2.19 -5.08 7.26
C PRO A 110 -2.49 -3.65 6.81
N GLU A 111 -1.75 -3.15 5.82
CA GLU A 111 -1.89 -1.79 5.29
C GLU A 111 -3.23 -1.60 4.57
N SER A 112 -3.63 -2.58 3.76
CA SER A 112 -4.92 -2.55 3.06
C SER A 112 -6.10 -2.54 4.03
N LEU A 113 -6.07 -3.45 5.02
CA LEU A 113 -7.14 -3.58 6.01
C LEU A 113 -7.19 -2.38 6.97
N TYR A 114 -6.04 -1.80 7.32
CA TYR A 114 -5.98 -0.57 8.10
C TYR A 114 -6.60 0.61 7.35
N MET A 115 -6.27 0.75 6.06
CA MET A 115 -6.84 1.82 5.23
C MET A 115 -8.35 1.65 5.06
N LEU A 116 -8.84 0.42 4.83
CA LEU A 116 -10.27 0.15 4.76
C LEU A 116 -10.97 0.45 6.09
N ALA A 117 -10.37 0.04 7.22
CA ALA A 117 -10.88 0.37 8.54
C ALA A 117 -10.96 1.88 8.77
N MET A 118 -9.94 2.63 8.33
CA MET A 118 -9.93 4.09 8.44
C MET A 118 -11.06 4.72 7.62
N VAL A 119 -11.25 4.29 6.37
CA VAL A 119 -12.36 4.79 5.52
C VAL A 119 -13.72 4.45 6.16
N ASP A 120 -13.92 3.22 6.64
CA ASP A 120 -15.18 2.82 7.30
C ASP A 120 -15.43 3.61 8.59
N TYR A 121 -14.40 3.83 9.40
CA TYR A 121 -14.45 4.64 10.61
C TYR A 121 -14.82 6.10 10.31
N LEU A 122 -14.12 6.73 9.39
CA LEU A 122 -14.40 8.11 9.00
C LEU A 122 -15.77 8.25 8.34
N SER A 123 -16.21 7.27 7.57
CA SER A 123 -17.57 7.25 7.01
C SER A 123 -18.63 7.26 8.12
N ARG A 124 -18.47 6.43 9.17
CA ARG A 124 -19.37 6.42 10.32
C ARG A 124 -19.35 7.75 11.09
N GLU A 125 -18.19 8.31 11.34
CA GLU A 125 -18.05 9.59 12.06
C GLU A 125 -18.69 10.77 11.33
N ASN A 126 -18.84 10.66 10.00
CA ASN A 126 -19.42 11.70 9.15
C ASN A 126 -20.80 11.34 8.60
N ASP A 127 -21.47 10.32 9.16
CA ASP A 127 -22.80 9.86 8.72
C ASP A 127 -22.87 9.50 7.22
N LEU A 128 -21.77 8.97 6.67
CA LEU A 128 -21.70 8.55 5.27
C LEU A 128 -21.99 7.05 5.10
N PRO A 129 -22.57 6.64 3.97
CA PRO A 129 -22.72 5.23 3.66
C PRO A 129 -21.35 4.57 3.43
N VAL A 130 -21.23 3.33 3.88
CA VAL A 130 -20.04 2.50 3.65
C VAL A 130 -19.96 2.10 2.18
N CYS A 131 -18.79 2.24 1.55
CA CYS A 131 -18.58 1.86 0.16
C CYS A 131 -18.63 0.33 -0.01
N SER A 132 -19.58 -0.19 -0.79
CA SER A 132 -19.80 -1.63 -1.01
C SER A 132 -18.74 -2.30 -1.88
N ASP A 133 -17.93 -1.53 -2.62
CA ASP A 133 -16.94 -2.07 -3.55
C ASP A 133 -15.83 -2.90 -2.85
N TYR A 134 -15.73 -2.80 -1.53
CA TYR A 134 -14.75 -3.50 -0.71
C TYR A 134 -15.34 -4.59 0.20
N ASP A 135 -16.58 -5.03 -0.04
CA ASP A 135 -17.23 -6.05 0.81
C ASP A 135 -16.51 -7.39 0.80
N ASP A 136 -15.87 -7.73 -0.33
CA ASP A 136 -14.99 -8.88 -0.45
C ASP A 136 -13.77 -8.78 0.48
N ILE A 137 -13.17 -7.60 0.57
CA ILE A 137 -12.01 -7.34 1.45
C ILE A 137 -12.45 -7.26 2.92
N ARG A 138 -13.65 -6.71 3.21
CA ARG A 138 -14.20 -6.65 4.58
C ARG A 138 -14.41 -8.01 5.21
N SER A 139 -14.56 -9.07 4.42
CA SER A 139 -14.64 -10.44 4.92
C SER A 139 -13.29 -11.00 5.39
N SER A 140 -12.19 -10.34 5.06
CA SER A 140 -10.84 -10.76 5.44
C SER A 140 -10.54 -10.40 6.90
N ARG A 141 -9.62 -11.17 7.51
CA ARG A 141 -9.13 -10.92 8.87
C ARG A 141 -7.68 -11.36 8.99
N LEU A 142 -6.86 -10.61 9.70
CA LEU A 142 -5.49 -11.02 10.02
C LEU A 142 -5.52 -12.21 10.97
N LYS A 143 -4.57 -13.13 10.80
CA LYS A 143 -4.49 -14.35 11.63
C LYS A 143 -4.19 -14.03 13.09
N GLU A 144 -3.30 -13.05 13.29
CA GLU A 144 -2.86 -12.61 14.62
C GLU A 144 -3.25 -11.14 14.80
N PRO A 145 -3.65 -10.74 16.02
CA PRO A 145 -3.95 -9.36 16.31
C PRO A 145 -2.69 -8.51 16.29
N ILE A 146 -2.79 -7.32 15.72
CA ILE A 146 -1.74 -6.31 15.75
C ILE A 146 -2.10 -5.32 16.86
N TYR A 147 -1.21 -5.19 17.84
CA TYR A 147 -1.35 -4.26 18.97
C TYR A 147 -0.47 -3.02 18.75
N PRO A 148 -0.87 -1.86 19.31
CA PRO A 148 0.02 -0.70 19.39
C PRO A 148 1.32 -1.04 20.13
N ALA A 149 2.45 -0.48 19.68
CA ALA A 149 3.75 -0.72 20.28
C ALA A 149 3.78 -0.35 21.78
N GLY A 150 3.05 0.69 22.19
CA GLY A 150 2.89 1.08 23.59
C GLY A 150 2.29 -0.01 24.45
N VAL A 151 1.23 -0.67 23.97
CA VAL A 151 0.58 -1.79 24.68
C VAL A 151 1.55 -2.95 24.86
N LEU A 152 2.29 -3.31 23.80
CA LEU A 152 3.28 -4.39 23.87
C LEU A 152 4.42 -4.07 24.85
N THR A 153 4.83 -2.79 24.90
CA THR A 153 5.86 -2.32 25.84
C THR A 153 5.39 -2.42 27.29
N ILE A 154 4.13 -2.02 27.57
CA ILE A 154 3.54 -2.11 28.89
C ILE A 154 3.41 -3.59 29.32
N CYS A 155 2.92 -4.47 28.44
CA CYS A 155 2.84 -5.90 28.72
C CYS A 155 4.22 -6.51 29.08
N ALA A 156 5.26 -6.12 28.35
CA ALA A 156 6.62 -6.58 28.62
C ALA A 156 7.14 -6.07 29.98
N ALA A 157 6.85 -4.81 30.33
CA ALA A 157 7.25 -4.20 31.60
C ALA A 157 6.53 -4.83 32.79
N LEU A 158 5.22 -5.05 32.67
CA LEU A 158 4.38 -5.61 33.73
C LEU A 158 4.42 -7.15 33.78
N LYS A 159 4.95 -7.81 32.74
CA LYS A 159 4.90 -9.27 32.55
C LYS A 159 3.47 -9.81 32.65
N SER A 160 2.51 -9.08 32.09
CA SER A 160 1.08 -9.37 32.09
C SER A 160 0.48 -9.08 30.72
N ASP A 161 -0.53 -9.86 30.33
CA ASP A 161 -1.33 -9.62 29.11
C ASP A 161 -2.60 -8.77 29.38
N GLU A 162 -2.79 -8.30 30.61
CA GLU A 162 -3.93 -7.46 30.99
C GLU A 162 -4.07 -6.21 30.12
N PRO A 163 -2.99 -5.45 29.79
CA PRO A 163 -3.08 -4.29 28.91
C PRO A 163 -3.58 -4.61 27.49
N LYS A 164 -3.32 -5.83 26.99
CA LYS A 164 -3.90 -6.27 25.71
C LYS A 164 -5.41 -6.42 25.78
N THR A 165 -5.90 -6.98 26.88
CA THR A 165 -7.34 -7.16 27.11
C THR A 165 -8.05 -5.81 27.22
N GLU A 166 -7.47 -4.88 27.95
CA GLU A 166 -7.98 -3.51 28.08
C GLU A 166 -8.01 -2.81 26.71
N SER A 167 -6.91 -2.87 25.95
CA SER A 167 -6.84 -2.24 24.64
C SER A 167 -7.83 -2.81 23.61
N ILE A 168 -8.17 -4.11 23.70
CA ILE A 168 -9.20 -4.72 22.87
C ILE A 168 -10.59 -4.15 23.22
N ASN A 169 -10.88 -3.93 24.49
CA ASN A 169 -12.16 -3.40 24.95
C ASN A 169 -12.39 -1.95 24.51
N GLU A 170 -11.31 -1.19 24.36
CA GLU A 170 -11.32 0.21 23.91
C GLU A 170 -11.16 0.37 22.39
N ALA A 171 -10.93 -0.74 21.69
CA ALA A 171 -10.62 -0.69 20.26
C ALA A 171 -11.81 -0.22 19.42
N ILE A 172 -11.50 0.61 18.42
CA ILE A 172 -12.45 1.06 17.40
C ILE A 172 -12.96 -0.17 16.62
N PRO A 173 -14.28 -0.39 16.50
CA PRO A 173 -14.84 -1.62 15.93
C PRO A 173 -14.39 -1.90 14.49
N GLU A 174 -14.23 -0.86 13.67
CA GLU A 174 -13.83 -0.99 12.28
C GLU A 174 -12.43 -1.58 12.12
N PHE A 175 -11.49 -1.21 13.00
CA PHE A 175 -10.15 -1.78 13.02
C PHE A 175 -10.14 -3.17 13.67
N MET A 176 -10.87 -3.34 14.76
CA MET A 176 -10.94 -4.62 15.49
C MET A 176 -11.55 -5.75 14.64
N ARG A 177 -12.44 -5.43 13.69
CA ARG A 177 -12.95 -6.36 12.68
C ARG A 177 -11.83 -7.13 11.98
N PHE A 178 -10.72 -6.45 11.70
CA PHE A 178 -9.57 -7.00 10.99
C PHE A 178 -8.45 -7.53 11.89
N ASN A 179 -8.66 -7.64 13.20
CA ASN A 179 -7.63 -7.94 14.20
C ASN A 179 -6.54 -6.84 14.29
N ILE A 180 -6.89 -5.60 14.09
CA ILE A 180 -6.02 -4.44 14.34
C ILE A 180 -6.57 -3.72 15.56
N VAL A 181 -5.80 -3.69 16.62
CA VAL A 181 -6.19 -3.02 17.87
C VAL A 181 -5.78 -1.56 17.75
N GLU A 182 -6.77 -0.67 17.66
CA GLU A 182 -6.57 0.77 17.52
C GLU A 182 -7.69 1.50 18.28
N SER A 183 -7.34 2.38 19.21
CA SER A 183 -8.30 3.14 20.01
C SER A 183 -8.28 4.63 19.69
N GLU A 184 -7.19 5.12 19.12
CA GLU A 184 -6.98 6.54 18.86
C GLU A 184 -6.29 6.75 17.50
N VAL A 185 -6.99 7.36 16.54
CA VAL A 185 -6.49 7.61 15.19
C VAL A 185 -6.41 9.10 14.84
N ARG A 186 -6.90 9.98 15.73
CA ARG A 186 -6.96 11.44 15.47
C ARG A 186 -5.88 12.25 16.19
N ASN A 187 -5.38 11.77 17.32
CA ASN A 187 -4.34 12.45 18.09
C ASN A 187 -2.94 12.06 17.61
N VAL A 188 -2.56 12.58 16.47
CA VAL A 188 -1.18 12.46 15.95
C VAL A 188 -0.39 13.66 16.43
N VAL A 189 0.68 13.40 17.16
CA VAL A 189 1.65 14.41 17.66
C VAL A 189 2.71 14.66 16.60
#